data_816e283ac118741a04a72ceffef27809
#
_entry.id   816e283ac118741a04a72ceffef27809
#
_cell.length_a   1.000
_cell.length_b   1.000
_cell.length_c   1.000
_cell.angle_alpha   90.00
_cell.angle_beta   90.00
_cell.angle_gamma   90.00
#
_symmetry.space_group_name_H-M   'P 1'
#
loop_
_entity.id
_entity.type
_entity.pdbx_description
1 polymer ?
#
loop_
_entity_poly.entity_id
_entity_poly.type
_entity_poly.pdbx_seq_one_letter_code
_entity_poly.pdbx_strand_id
1 'polypeptide(L)'
;MDLELPLWFEVGSLIVLTLILIADLLLILKRPHIPSTKESTLWVVFYIVLALVFAGLMWIFAGAEFAGQFVAGWLTEYSLSIDNLFVFVLIMTQFAVPRRYQQEVLMVGIIIALILRGLFILAGAAIIEEFSWVFYIFGAFLVWTAYRQAFPGGDHDDDVQRESFIVRTLRRTIDISDHYDGAKIRTVVGGKKMWTPMIIVFVAIGVTDLLFAIDSIPAIFGITQSAFIVFTANLFALMGLRQLYFLLGDLLDRLRYLHYGIAFILAFIGVKLVLHAMHVNELPFINGGQPIAWAPEISTWLSLVVIVLAMGVATIASLIAASRESRAASPEDAAGAVVEEKGTPPTIDGV
;
A
#
# COMPACT_ATOMS: atom_id res chain seq x y z
N MET A 1 6.82 -28.21 1.05
CA MET A 1 5.96 -28.62 2.19
C MET A 1 4.65 -27.92 2.00
N ASP A 2 3.58 -28.67 1.85
CA ASP A 2 2.25 -28.10 1.72
C ASP A 2 1.78 -27.59 3.08
N LEU A 3 1.01 -26.49 3.09
CA LEU A 3 0.45 -25.93 4.30
C LEU A 3 -0.71 -26.80 4.75
N GLU A 4 -0.50 -27.67 5.73
CA GLU A 4 -1.55 -28.51 6.31
C GLU A 4 -2.12 -27.85 7.58
N LEU A 5 -2.93 -26.81 7.39
CA LEU A 5 -3.70 -26.24 8.49
C LEU A 5 -5.01 -26.98 8.69
N PRO A 6 -5.47 -27.14 9.93
CA PRO A 6 -6.82 -27.61 10.18
C PRO A 6 -7.85 -26.65 9.55
N LEU A 7 -8.81 -27.18 8.81
CA LEU A 7 -9.85 -26.38 8.12
C LEU A 7 -10.57 -25.39 9.06
N TRP A 8 -10.79 -25.81 10.32
CA TRP A 8 -11.39 -24.93 11.32
C TRP A 8 -10.54 -23.71 11.64
N PHE A 9 -9.20 -23.83 11.57
CA PHE A 9 -8.28 -22.71 11.79
C PHE A 9 -8.31 -21.74 10.59
N GLU A 10 -8.23 -22.24 9.37
CA GLU A 10 -8.29 -21.40 8.16
C GLU A 10 -9.62 -20.64 8.08
N VAL A 11 -10.74 -21.38 8.11
CA VAL A 11 -12.08 -20.77 8.02
C VAL A 11 -12.37 -19.91 9.24
N GLY A 12 -12.02 -20.39 10.43
CA GLY A 12 -12.25 -19.65 11.68
C GLY A 12 -11.47 -18.32 11.72
N SER A 13 -10.20 -18.33 11.32
CA SER A 13 -9.40 -17.10 11.27
C SER A 13 -9.92 -16.11 10.23
N LEU A 14 -10.28 -16.56 9.03
CA LEU A 14 -10.89 -15.71 8.01
C LEU A 14 -12.21 -15.08 8.48
N ILE A 15 -13.06 -15.85 9.15
CA ILE A 15 -14.31 -15.33 9.74
C ILE A 15 -14.00 -14.28 10.81
N VAL A 16 -13.11 -14.57 11.76
CA VAL A 16 -12.75 -13.64 12.84
C VAL A 16 -12.15 -12.35 12.27
N LEU A 17 -11.20 -12.45 11.34
CA LEU A 17 -10.58 -11.28 10.72
C LEU A 17 -11.58 -10.45 9.93
N THR A 18 -12.48 -11.11 9.18
CA THR A 18 -13.56 -10.42 8.46
C THR A 18 -14.51 -9.72 9.40
N LEU A 19 -14.86 -10.33 10.54
CA LEU A 19 -15.72 -9.72 11.56
C LEU A 19 -15.03 -8.50 12.22
N ILE A 20 -13.73 -8.58 12.50
CA ILE A 20 -12.94 -7.45 13.02
C ILE A 20 -12.96 -6.30 12.00
N LEU A 21 -12.71 -6.58 10.73
CA LEU A 21 -12.76 -5.58 9.67
C LEU A 21 -14.14 -4.94 9.55
N ILE A 22 -15.20 -5.75 9.53
CA ILE A 22 -16.59 -5.26 9.48
C ILE A 22 -16.89 -4.41 10.72
N ALA A 23 -16.47 -4.83 11.91
CA ALA A 23 -16.67 -4.06 13.13
C ALA A 23 -15.95 -2.69 13.08
N ASP A 24 -14.70 -2.65 12.58
CA ASP A 24 -13.97 -1.40 12.37
C ASP A 24 -14.71 -0.46 11.39
N LEU A 25 -15.19 -1.00 10.26
CA LEU A 25 -15.95 -0.24 9.28
C LEU A 25 -17.28 0.29 9.86
N LEU A 26 -18.01 -0.52 10.64
CA LEU A 26 -19.27 -0.11 11.27
C LEU A 26 -19.06 0.94 12.36
N LEU A 27 -17.95 0.91 13.10
CA LEU A 27 -17.60 1.93 14.09
C LEU A 27 -17.44 3.29 13.44
N ILE A 28 -16.84 3.36 12.27
CA ILE A 28 -16.66 4.60 11.50
C ILE A 28 -18.01 5.15 11.05
N LEU A 29 -18.86 4.29 10.47
CA LEU A 29 -20.18 4.70 9.98
C LEU A 29 -21.06 5.29 11.09
N LYS A 30 -20.92 4.77 12.33
CA LYS A 30 -21.68 5.26 13.48
C LYS A 30 -21.13 6.53 14.10
N ARG A 31 -19.83 6.79 13.97
CA ARG A 31 -19.16 7.96 14.56
C ARG A 31 -18.14 8.56 13.59
N PRO A 32 -18.60 9.23 12.52
CA PRO A 32 -17.69 9.91 11.61
C PRO A 32 -17.00 11.08 12.33
N HIS A 33 -15.73 10.95 12.66
CA HIS A 33 -14.90 12.00 13.24
C HIS A 33 -13.48 11.85 12.69
N ILE A 34 -12.74 12.94 12.62
CA ILE A 34 -11.32 12.90 12.26
C ILE A 34 -10.57 12.37 13.49
N PRO A 35 -9.91 11.20 13.39
CA PRO A 35 -9.24 10.60 14.54
C PRO A 35 -8.06 11.47 14.99
N SER A 36 -7.84 11.55 16.29
CA SER A 36 -6.65 12.21 16.84
C SER A 36 -5.40 11.34 16.60
N THR A 37 -4.21 11.98 16.62
CA THR A 37 -2.93 11.26 16.48
C THR A 37 -2.79 10.14 17.52
N LYS A 38 -3.23 10.34 18.75
CA LYS A 38 -3.21 9.31 19.81
C LYS A 38 -4.12 8.15 19.48
N GLU A 39 -5.30 8.42 18.98
CA GLU A 39 -6.28 7.40 18.59
C GLU A 39 -5.75 6.58 17.41
N SER A 40 -5.25 7.25 16.36
CA SER A 40 -4.66 6.57 15.19
C SER A 40 -3.47 5.70 15.60
N THR A 41 -2.58 6.20 16.48
CA THR A 41 -1.45 5.42 16.99
C THR A 41 -1.91 4.18 17.76
N LEU A 42 -2.92 4.32 18.63
CA LEU A 42 -3.43 3.19 19.41
C LEU A 42 -4.02 2.09 18.49
N TRP A 43 -4.78 2.47 17.46
CA TRP A 43 -5.31 1.54 16.49
C TRP A 43 -4.22 0.86 15.66
N VAL A 44 -3.19 1.59 15.22
CA VAL A 44 -2.04 1.01 14.50
C VAL A 44 -1.33 -0.02 15.37
N VAL A 45 -1.05 0.33 16.65
CA VAL A 45 -0.44 -0.61 17.59
C VAL A 45 -1.33 -1.83 17.82
N PHE A 46 -2.65 -1.65 17.95
CA PHE A 46 -3.61 -2.74 18.08
C PHE A 46 -3.53 -3.71 16.89
N TYR A 47 -3.52 -3.22 15.63
CA TYR A 47 -3.42 -4.09 14.45
C TYR A 47 -2.06 -4.76 14.33
N ILE A 48 -0.97 -4.09 14.72
CA ILE A 48 0.36 -4.71 14.78
C ILE A 48 0.37 -5.85 15.80
N VAL A 49 -0.15 -5.63 16.99
CA VAL A 49 -0.25 -6.68 18.03
C VAL A 49 -1.12 -7.83 17.55
N LEU A 50 -2.26 -7.54 16.89
CA LEU A 50 -3.13 -8.56 16.34
C LEU A 50 -2.42 -9.42 15.27
N ALA A 51 -1.64 -8.78 14.38
CA ALA A 51 -0.82 -9.50 13.40
C ALA A 51 0.25 -10.39 14.06
N LEU A 52 0.91 -9.89 15.11
CA LEU A 52 1.89 -10.69 15.87
C LEU A 52 1.25 -11.85 16.62
N VAL A 53 0.06 -11.66 17.19
CA VAL A 53 -0.73 -12.75 17.80
C VAL A 53 -1.09 -13.80 16.74
N PHE A 54 -1.53 -13.36 15.55
CA PHE A 54 -1.82 -14.28 14.46
C PHE A 54 -0.57 -15.03 13.98
N ALA A 55 0.58 -14.35 13.88
CA ALA A 55 1.87 -14.99 13.60
C ALA A 55 2.22 -16.05 14.65
N GLY A 56 1.97 -15.78 15.94
CA GLY A 56 2.15 -16.74 17.03
C GLY A 56 1.23 -17.96 16.91
N LEU A 57 -0.03 -17.75 16.52
CA LEU A 57 -0.97 -18.84 16.23
C LEU A 57 -0.52 -19.66 15.01
N MET A 58 -0.07 -19.01 13.94
CA MET A 58 0.52 -19.69 12.79
C MET A 58 1.72 -20.53 13.18
N TRP A 59 2.57 -20.02 14.07
CA TRP A 59 3.72 -20.79 14.58
C TRP A 59 3.27 -22.07 15.31
N ILE A 60 2.24 -21.98 16.16
CA ILE A 60 1.75 -23.12 16.94
C ILE A 60 1.09 -24.17 16.03
N PHE A 61 0.27 -23.74 15.04
CA PHE A 61 -0.55 -24.64 14.23
C PHE A 61 0.10 -25.07 12.92
N ALA A 62 0.94 -24.22 12.32
CA ALA A 62 1.58 -24.46 11.02
C ALA A 62 3.10 -24.57 11.09
N GLY A 63 3.70 -24.19 12.21
CA GLY A 63 5.15 -24.20 12.40
C GLY A 63 5.84 -22.89 12.04
N ALA A 64 7.14 -22.81 12.37
CA ALA A 64 7.96 -21.61 12.28
C ALA A 64 8.13 -21.10 10.84
N GLU A 65 8.19 -22.00 9.86
CA GLU A 65 8.35 -21.69 8.44
C GLU A 65 7.17 -20.83 7.92
N PHE A 66 5.95 -21.32 8.10
CA PHE A 66 4.74 -20.63 7.62
C PHE A 66 4.44 -19.35 8.43
N ALA A 67 4.75 -19.34 9.73
CA ALA A 67 4.69 -18.12 10.52
C ALA A 67 5.69 -17.05 9.99
N GLY A 68 6.90 -17.47 9.62
CA GLY A 68 7.91 -16.62 9.01
C GLY A 68 7.46 -16.09 7.62
N GLN A 69 6.84 -16.93 6.80
CA GLN A 69 6.24 -16.54 5.52
C GLN A 69 5.14 -15.49 5.71
N PHE A 70 4.25 -15.70 6.70
CA PHE A 70 3.20 -14.72 7.02
C PHE A 70 3.80 -13.38 7.45
N VAL A 71 4.75 -13.36 8.38
CA VAL A 71 5.38 -12.12 8.86
C VAL A 71 6.11 -11.40 7.72
N ALA A 72 6.87 -12.13 6.89
CA ALA A 72 7.57 -11.56 5.74
C ALA A 72 6.57 -10.97 4.72
N GLY A 73 5.50 -11.70 4.39
CA GLY A 73 4.44 -11.25 3.49
C GLY A 73 3.71 -10.03 4.05
N TRP A 74 3.33 -10.05 5.33
CA TRP A 74 2.68 -8.94 5.99
C TRP A 74 3.56 -7.68 6.03
N LEU A 75 4.84 -7.78 6.37
CA LEU A 75 5.76 -6.64 6.38
C LEU A 75 5.98 -6.08 4.96
N THR A 76 6.07 -6.95 3.95
CA THR A 76 6.20 -6.54 2.55
C THR A 76 4.95 -5.79 2.10
N GLU A 77 3.75 -6.34 2.33
CA GLU A 77 2.48 -5.67 2.00
C GLU A 77 2.31 -4.36 2.76
N TYR A 78 2.64 -4.35 4.05
CA TYR A 78 2.55 -3.15 4.86
C TYR A 78 3.45 -2.03 4.32
N SER A 79 4.66 -2.40 3.86
CA SER A 79 5.61 -1.48 3.25
C SER A 79 5.11 -0.90 1.93
N LEU A 80 4.61 -1.76 1.04
CA LEU A 80 4.01 -1.37 -0.24
C LEU A 80 2.74 -0.53 -0.02
N SER A 81 1.94 -0.87 1.00
CA SER A 81 0.72 -0.15 1.34
C SER A 81 0.99 1.29 1.84
N ILE A 82 2.14 1.57 2.46
CA ILE A 82 2.53 2.93 2.83
C ILE A 82 2.77 3.78 1.58
N ASP A 83 3.39 3.22 0.55
CA ASP A 83 3.60 3.90 -0.74
C ASP A 83 2.25 4.18 -1.44
N ASN A 84 1.35 3.20 -1.43
CA ASN A 84 -0.02 3.34 -1.95
C ASN A 84 -0.80 4.46 -1.23
N LEU A 85 -0.53 4.64 0.07
CA LEU A 85 -1.16 5.67 0.88
C LEU A 85 -0.80 7.07 0.38
N PHE A 86 0.44 7.29 -0.07
CA PHE A 86 0.85 8.56 -0.66
C PHE A 86 0.00 8.92 -1.89
N VAL A 87 -0.25 7.95 -2.76
CA VAL A 87 -1.09 8.16 -3.94
C VAL A 87 -2.54 8.44 -3.54
N PHE A 88 -3.05 7.82 -2.48
CA PHE A 88 -4.38 8.15 -1.97
C PHE A 88 -4.46 9.59 -1.46
N VAL A 89 -3.43 10.08 -0.75
CA VAL A 89 -3.34 11.49 -0.35
C VAL A 89 -3.35 12.40 -1.57
N LEU A 90 -2.58 12.05 -2.60
CA LEU A 90 -2.51 12.81 -3.85
C LEU A 90 -3.89 12.87 -4.55
N ILE A 91 -4.57 11.74 -4.70
CA ILE A 91 -5.93 11.66 -5.28
C ILE A 91 -6.90 12.52 -4.47
N MET A 92 -6.90 12.40 -3.12
CA MET A 92 -7.78 13.20 -2.26
C MET A 92 -7.54 14.71 -2.42
N THR A 93 -6.29 15.12 -2.59
CA THR A 93 -5.88 16.51 -2.78
C THR A 93 -6.25 16.99 -4.18
N GLN A 94 -5.94 16.23 -5.22
CA GLN A 94 -6.21 16.57 -6.62
C GLN A 94 -7.70 16.78 -6.89
N PHE A 95 -8.56 15.95 -6.29
CA PHE A 95 -10.00 16.06 -6.41
C PHE A 95 -10.63 16.94 -5.32
N ALA A 96 -9.82 17.62 -4.50
CA ALA A 96 -10.27 18.51 -3.43
C ALA A 96 -11.34 17.85 -2.51
N VAL A 97 -11.14 16.59 -2.15
CA VAL A 97 -12.05 15.85 -1.27
C VAL A 97 -12.05 16.50 0.12
N PRO A 98 -13.21 16.99 0.63
CA PRO A 98 -13.27 17.63 1.94
C PRO A 98 -12.78 16.68 3.05
N ARG A 99 -11.94 17.16 3.97
CA ARG A 99 -11.32 16.33 5.03
C ARG A 99 -12.31 15.47 5.80
N ARG A 100 -13.53 15.98 6.04
CA ARG A 100 -14.61 15.25 6.72
C ARG A 100 -15.08 13.99 6.01
N TYR A 101 -14.90 13.89 4.68
CA TYR A 101 -15.33 12.74 3.88
C TYR A 101 -14.18 11.79 3.55
N GLN A 102 -12.92 12.21 3.76
CA GLN A 102 -11.75 11.38 3.43
C GLN A 102 -11.77 10.03 4.14
N GLN A 103 -12.27 9.99 5.38
CA GLN A 103 -12.40 8.75 6.15
C GLN A 103 -13.38 7.76 5.50
N GLU A 104 -14.53 8.25 5.03
CA GLU A 104 -15.51 7.41 4.33
C GLU A 104 -14.96 6.95 2.97
N VAL A 105 -14.24 7.82 2.27
CA VAL A 105 -13.60 7.48 0.99
C VAL A 105 -12.54 6.40 1.16
N LEU A 106 -11.68 6.52 2.17
CA LEU A 106 -10.69 5.49 2.49
C LEU A 106 -11.35 4.16 2.85
N MET A 107 -12.44 4.19 3.61
CA MET A 107 -13.19 2.99 3.95
C MET A 107 -13.71 2.26 2.70
N VAL A 108 -14.35 2.99 1.79
CA VAL A 108 -14.84 2.42 0.52
C VAL A 108 -13.67 1.95 -0.34
N GLY A 109 -12.58 2.72 -0.38
CA GLY A 109 -11.35 2.35 -1.08
C GLY A 109 -10.77 1.03 -0.56
N ILE A 110 -10.68 0.84 0.76
CA ILE A 110 -10.19 -0.40 1.38
C ILE A 110 -11.10 -1.59 1.03
N ILE A 111 -12.42 -1.41 1.00
CA ILE A 111 -13.34 -2.49 0.59
C ILE A 111 -13.11 -2.87 -0.88
N ILE A 112 -12.99 -1.88 -1.76
CA ILE A 112 -12.70 -2.11 -3.18
C ILE A 112 -11.35 -2.83 -3.33
N ALA A 113 -10.32 -2.34 -2.65
CA ALA A 113 -8.98 -2.94 -2.61
C ALA A 113 -9.03 -4.40 -2.17
N LEU A 114 -9.71 -4.70 -1.08
CA LEU A 114 -9.82 -6.06 -0.54
C LEU A 114 -10.49 -7.03 -1.53
N ILE A 115 -11.58 -6.58 -2.19
CA ILE A 115 -12.28 -7.39 -3.20
C ILE A 115 -11.38 -7.64 -4.41
N LEU A 116 -10.77 -6.58 -4.96
CA LEU A 116 -9.91 -6.69 -6.13
C LEU A 116 -8.69 -7.56 -5.83
N ARG A 117 -7.98 -7.31 -4.72
CA ARG A 117 -6.81 -8.12 -4.31
C ARG A 117 -7.20 -9.56 -4.02
N GLY A 118 -8.33 -9.81 -3.36
CA GLY A 118 -8.85 -11.17 -3.15
C GLY A 118 -9.05 -11.92 -4.46
N LEU A 119 -9.67 -11.30 -5.47
CA LEU A 119 -9.83 -11.89 -6.80
C LEU A 119 -8.49 -12.15 -7.50
N PHE A 120 -7.54 -11.20 -7.41
CA PHE A 120 -6.21 -11.35 -7.99
C PHE A 120 -5.37 -12.42 -7.29
N ILE A 121 -5.49 -12.55 -5.97
CA ILE A 121 -4.80 -13.60 -5.20
C ILE A 121 -5.32 -14.97 -5.63
N LEU A 122 -6.64 -15.14 -5.74
CA LEU A 122 -7.23 -16.40 -6.20
C LEU A 122 -6.82 -16.73 -7.63
N ALA A 123 -6.87 -15.75 -8.54
CA ALA A 123 -6.42 -15.93 -9.92
C ALA A 123 -4.92 -16.23 -9.99
N GLY A 124 -4.10 -15.51 -9.23
CA GLY A 124 -2.65 -15.71 -9.15
C GLY A 124 -2.28 -17.08 -8.60
N ALA A 125 -2.94 -17.54 -7.54
CA ALA A 125 -2.75 -18.87 -6.98
C ALA A 125 -3.05 -19.96 -8.01
N ALA A 126 -4.21 -19.86 -8.69
CA ALA A 126 -4.60 -20.82 -9.73
C ALA A 126 -3.62 -20.86 -10.93
N ILE A 127 -3.08 -19.69 -11.32
CA ILE A 127 -2.09 -19.60 -12.40
C ILE A 127 -0.75 -20.21 -11.97
N ILE A 128 -0.30 -19.95 -10.76
CA ILE A 128 0.97 -20.45 -10.23
C ILE A 128 0.92 -21.97 -10.02
N GLU A 129 -0.21 -22.51 -9.59
CA GLU A 129 -0.41 -23.94 -9.40
C GLU A 129 -0.33 -24.71 -10.72
N GLU A 130 -0.84 -24.14 -11.81
CA GLU A 130 -0.85 -24.77 -13.14
C GLU A 130 0.40 -24.49 -13.96
N PHE A 131 1.02 -23.31 -13.80
CA PHE A 131 2.11 -22.83 -14.65
C PHE A 131 3.32 -22.34 -13.84
N SER A 132 4.24 -23.22 -13.50
CA SER A 132 5.48 -22.90 -12.78
C SER A 132 6.36 -21.83 -13.47
N TRP A 133 6.34 -21.78 -14.82
CA TRP A 133 7.10 -20.81 -15.62
C TRP A 133 6.68 -19.34 -15.40
N VAL A 134 5.48 -19.11 -14.85
CA VAL A 134 4.99 -17.76 -14.53
C VAL A 134 5.90 -17.04 -13.53
N PHE A 135 6.62 -17.77 -12.68
CA PHE A 135 7.60 -17.18 -11.76
C PHE A 135 8.75 -16.45 -12.47
N TYR A 136 9.14 -16.85 -13.69
CA TYR A 136 10.11 -16.10 -14.49
C TYR A 136 9.55 -14.73 -14.90
N ILE A 137 8.28 -14.69 -15.33
CA ILE A 137 7.61 -13.44 -15.72
C ILE A 137 7.45 -12.54 -14.50
N PHE A 138 6.96 -13.08 -13.39
CA PHE A 138 6.76 -12.32 -12.15
C PHE A 138 8.09 -11.78 -11.62
N GLY A 139 9.12 -12.60 -11.61
CA GLY A 139 10.46 -12.18 -11.17
C GLY A 139 11.05 -11.06 -12.05
N ALA A 140 11.00 -11.22 -13.38
CA ALA A 140 11.45 -10.20 -14.31
C ALA A 140 10.64 -8.88 -14.17
N PHE A 141 9.33 -8.99 -14.00
CA PHE A 141 8.44 -7.87 -13.80
C PHE A 141 8.77 -7.12 -12.50
N LEU A 142 9.00 -7.83 -11.38
CA LEU A 142 9.37 -7.20 -10.10
C LEU A 142 10.75 -6.51 -10.18
N VAL A 143 11.72 -7.10 -10.85
CA VAL A 143 13.03 -6.45 -11.07
C VAL A 143 12.87 -5.17 -11.90
N TRP A 144 12.03 -5.20 -12.93
CA TRP A 144 11.72 -4.03 -13.75
C TRP A 144 11.01 -2.94 -12.93
N THR A 145 10.00 -3.32 -12.14
CA THR A 145 9.31 -2.40 -11.22
C THR A 145 10.27 -1.79 -10.20
N ALA A 146 11.15 -2.61 -9.61
CA ALA A 146 12.19 -2.16 -8.69
C ALA A 146 13.11 -1.11 -9.33
N TYR A 147 13.53 -1.33 -10.59
CA TYR A 147 14.32 -0.36 -11.33
C TYR A 147 13.57 0.97 -11.52
N ARG A 148 12.31 0.92 -11.95
CA ARG A 148 11.47 2.13 -12.07
C ARG A 148 11.29 2.85 -10.73
N GLN A 149 11.07 2.12 -9.65
CA GLN A 149 10.92 2.68 -8.30
C GLN A 149 12.21 3.34 -7.79
N ALA A 150 13.39 2.74 -8.08
CA ALA A 150 14.68 3.29 -7.67
C ALA A 150 15.08 4.54 -8.46
N PHE A 151 14.70 4.59 -9.75
CA PHE A 151 15.07 5.66 -10.68
C PHE A 151 13.82 6.30 -11.30
N PRO A 152 13.07 7.11 -10.55
CA PRO A 152 11.89 7.79 -11.06
C PRO A 152 12.31 8.82 -12.11
N GLY A 153 12.47 8.36 -13.35
CA GLY A 153 12.75 9.22 -14.50
C GLY A 153 11.43 9.63 -15.15
N GLY A 154 10.88 10.78 -14.80
CA GLY A 154 9.83 11.47 -15.55
C GLY A 154 8.45 10.79 -15.68
N ASP A 155 8.34 9.51 -15.36
CA ASP A 155 7.15 8.69 -15.65
C ASP A 155 6.00 8.87 -14.63
N HIS A 156 6.18 9.66 -13.58
CA HIS A 156 5.04 10.09 -12.74
C HIS A 156 3.98 10.85 -13.57
N ASP A 157 4.40 11.46 -14.69
CA ASP A 157 3.48 12.09 -15.63
C ASP A 157 2.62 11.07 -16.39
N ASP A 158 3.12 9.85 -16.64
CA ASP A 158 2.39 8.82 -17.37
C ASP A 158 1.29 8.17 -16.52
N ASP A 159 1.52 7.96 -15.23
CA ASP A 159 0.51 7.41 -14.32
C ASP A 159 -0.57 8.48 -14.04
N VAL A 160 -0.18 9.74 -13.84
CA VAL A 160 -1.10 10.89 -13.77
C VAL A 160 -1.85 11.09 -15.10
N GLN A 161 -1.22 10.85 -16.26
CA GLN A 161 -1.89 10.93 -17.56
C GLN A 161 -2.88 9.79 -17.77
N ARG A 162 -2.61 8.58 -17.29
CA ARG A 162 -3.57 7.45 -17.35
C ARG A 162 -4.78 7.70 -16.47
N GLU A 163 -4.59 8.19 -15.25
CA GLU A 163 -5.70 8.64 -14.40
C GLU A 163 -6.48 9.78 -15.06
N SER A 164 -5.81 10.75 -15.65
CA SER A 164 -6.43 11.83 -16.41
C SER A 164 -7.26 11.33 -17.59
N PHE A 165 -6.82 10.27 -18.28
CA PHE A 165 -7.57 9.66 -19.39
C PHE A 165 -8.86 8.98 -18.91
N ILE A 166 -8.80 8.19 -17.84
CA ILE A 166 -9.96 7.52 -17.24
C ILE A 166 -10.96 8.55 -16.72
N VAL A 167 -10.47 9.56 -15.99
CA VAL A 167 -11.29 10.66 -15.47
C VAL A 167 -11.93 11.46 -16.61
N ARG A 168 -11.19 11.75 -17.67
CA ARG A 168 -11.71 12.44 -18.87
C ARG A 168 -12.79 11.63 -19.57
N THR A 169 -12.58 10.32 -19.69
CA THR A 169 -13.55 9.41 -20.31
C THR A 169 -14.82 9.34 -19.49
N LEU A 170 -14.68 9.23 -18.15
CA LEU A 170 -15.81 9.19 -17.23
C LEU A 170 -16.65 10.49 -17.30
N ARG A 171 -15.99 11.66 -17.26
CA ARG A 171 -16.66 12.96 -17.40
C ARG A 171 -17.37 13.17 -18.73
N ARG A 172 -16.94 12.47 -19.80
CA ARG A 172 -17.61 12.52 -21.10
C ARG A 172 -18.83 11.59 -21.19
N THR A 173 -18.84 10.54 -20.36
CA THR A 173 -19.82 9.46 -20.45
C THR A 173 -20.98 9.64 -19.49
N ILE A 174 -20.76 10.33 -18.36
CA ILE A 174 -21.75 10.49 -17.30
C ILE A 174 -21.89 11.96 -16.88
N ASP A 175 -23.14 12.37 -16.57
CA ASP A 175 -23.45 13.70 -16.05
C ASP A 175 -23.01 13.80 -14.58
N ILE A 176 -21.94 14.58 -14.33
CA ILE A 176 -21.36 14.78 -13.01
C ILE A 176 -21.71 16.17 -12.50
N SER A 177 -22.19 16.28 -11.26
CA SER A 177 -22.44 17.54 -10.57
C SER A 177 -21.13 18.22 -10.18
N ASP A 178 -21.16 19.55 -10.05
CA ASP A 178 -19.98 20.34 -9.63
C ASP A 178 -19.75 20.29 -8.10
N HIS A 179 -20.65 19.64 -7.34
CA HIS A 179 -20.64 19.68 -5.88
C HIS A 179 -20.66 18.27 -5.29
N TYR A 180 -19.93 18.10 -4.18
CA TYR A 180 -20.01 16.91 -3.35
C TYR A 180 -21.31 16.92 -2.52
N ASP A 181 -22.02 15.78 -2.46
CA ASP A 181 -23.15 15.54 -1.56
C ASP A 181 -22.76 14.46 -0.53
N GLY A 182 -21.95 14.86 0.44
CA GLY A 182 -21.33 13.89 1.33
C GLY A 182 -20.40 12.94 0.60
N ALA A 183 -20.32 11.69 1.03
CA ALA A 183 -19.65 10.60 0.34
C ALA A 183 -20.56 9.87 -0.67
N LYS A 184 -21.77 10.39 -0.93
CA LYS A 184 -22.70 9.79 -1.88
C LYS A 184 -22.18 9.89 -3.29
N ILE A 185 -22.34 8.82 -4.06
CA ILE A 185 -21.99 8.76 -5.46
C ILE A 185 -23.07 9.34 -6.40
N ARG A 186 -24.28 9.59 -5.89
CA ARG A 186 -25.40 10.17 -6.63
C ARG A 186 -26.11 11.26 -5.84
N THR A 187 -26.51 12.32 -6.55
CA THR A 187 -27.28 13.43 -5.99
C THR A 187 -28.42 13.82 -6.94
N VAL A 188 -29.30 14.69 -6.48
CA VAL A 188 -30.39 15.23 -7.28
C VAL A 188 -30.22 16.75 -7.35
N VAL A 189 -29.94 17.25 -8.53
CA VAL A 189 -29.81 18.70 -8.81
C VAL A 189 -30.89 19.11 -9.80
N GLY A 190 -31.75 20.07 -9.41
CA GLY A 190 -32.84 20.53 -10.28
C GLY A 190 -33.84 19.46 -10.68
N GLY A 191 -34.05 18.42 -9.85
CA GLY A 191 -34.95 17.28 -10.17
C GLY A 191 -34.34 16.20 -11.07
N LYS A 192 -33.09 16.37 -11.54
CA LYS A 192 -32.34 15.36 -12.30
C LYS A 192 -31.36 14.59 -11.40
N LYS A 193 -31.32 13.27 -11.53
CA LYS A 193 -30.31 12.43 -10.88
C LYS A 193 -28.99 12.58 -11.62
N MET A 194 -27.96 13.05 -10.91
CA MET A 194 -26.60 13.23 -11.42
C MET A 194 -25.60 12.44 -10.55
N TRP A 195 -24.44 12.12 -11.10
CA TRP A 195 -23.34 11.57 -10.33
C TRP A 195 -22.60 12.69 -9.61
N THR A 196 -22.07 12.42 -8.43
CA THR A 196 -21.20 13.37 -7.72
C THR A 196 -19.74 13.18 -8.14
N PRO A 197 -18.84 14.13 -7.90
CA PRO A 197 -17.41 13.95 -8.13
C PRO A 197 -16.81 12.76 -7.35
N MET A 198 -17.50 12.27 -6.32
CA MET A 198 -17.09 11.13 -5.52
C MET A 198 -16.92 9.84 -6.34
N ILE A 199 -17.70 9.66 -7.43
CA ILE A 199 -17.54 8.49 -8.31
C ILE A 199 -16.16 8.48 -8.98
N ILE A 200 -15.64 9.66 -9.35
CA ILE A 200 -14.31 9.80 -9.96
C ILE A 200 -13.25 9.38 -8.94
N VAL A 201 -13.39 9.85 -7.70
CA VAL A 201 -12.44 9.52 -6.62
C VAL A 201 -12.41 8.00 -6.37
N PHE A 202 -13.57 7.35 -6.29
CA PHE A 202 -13.63 5.90 -6.09
C PHE A 202 -13.05 5.11 -7.27
N VAL A 203 -13.32 5.55 -8.50
CA VAL A 203 -12.73 4.92 -9.69
C VAL A 203 -11.22 5.13 -9.71
N ALA A 204 -10.73 6.32 -9.41
CA ALA A 204 -9.31 6.62 -9.35
C ALA A 204 -8.62 5.73 -8.29
N ILE A 205 -9.15 5.67 -7.06
CA ILE A 205 -8.63 4.80 -6.01
C ILE A 205 -8.64 3.33 -6.43
N GLY A 206 -9.76 2.84 -6.99
CA GLY A 206 -9.87 1.45 -7.41
C GLY A 206 -8.89 1.08 -8.52
N VAL A 207 -8.71 1.95 -9.51
CA VAL A 207 -7.74 1.72 -10.61
C VAL A 207 -6.31 1.77 -10.09
N THR A 208 -6.00 2.72 -9.22
CA THR A 208 -4.68 2.84 -8.63
C THR A 208 -4.35 1.62 -7.76
N ASP A 209 -5.29 1.16 -6.90
CA ASP A 209 -5.07 -0.05 -6.11
C ASP A 209 -4.92 -1.31 -6.98
N LEU A 210 -5.63 -1.37 -8.11
CA LEU A 210 -5.46 -2.45 -9.09
C LEU A 210 -4.04 -2.45 -9.68
N LEU A 211 -3.49 -1.28 -10.01
CA LEU A 211 -2.13 -1.16 -10.52
C LEU A 211 -1.11 -1.63 -9.46
N PHE A 212 -1.31 -1.24 -8.20
CA PHE A 212 -0.47 -1.70 -7.10
C PHE A 212 -0.61 -3.20 -6.79
N ALA A 213 -1.81 -3.78 -6.99
CA ALA A 213 -2.02 -5.21 -6.84
C ALA A 213 -1.19 -6.04 -7.86
N ILE A 214 -0.95 -5.49 -9.05
CA ILE A 214 -0.12 -6.13 -10.07
C ILE A 214 1.33 -6.30 -9.59
N ASP A 215 1.83 -5.38 -8.78
CA ASP A 215 3.19 -5.44 -8.22
C ASP A 215 3.25 -6.25 -6.92
N SER A 216 2.30 -6.03 -6.01
CA SER A 216 2.34 -6.59 -4.66
C SER A 216 2.02 -8.08 -4.64
N ILE A 217 1.07 -8.54 -5.43
CA ILE A 217 0.66 -9.95 -5.43
C ILE A 217 1.78 -10.89 -5.90
N PRO A 218 2.49 -10.64 -7.02
CA PRO A 218 3.68 -11.40 -7.35
C PRO A 218 4.77 -11.33 -6.27
N ALA A 219 4.93 -10.18 -5.61
CA ALA A 219 5.91 -10.02 -4.54
C ALA A 219 5.63 -10.97 -3.37
N ILE A 220 4.38 -11.09 -2.93
CA ILE A 220 4.02 -12.02 -1.84
C ILE A 220 4.11 -13.46 -2.30
N PHE A 221 3.71 -13.79 -3.53
CA PHE A 221 3.88 -15.13 -4.06
C PHE A 221 5.35 -15.54 -4.18
N GLY A 222 6.28 -14.58 -4.24
CA GLY A 222 7.72 -14.82 -4.09
C GLY A 222 8.16 -15.17 -2.67
N ILE A 223 7.31 -14.93 -1.66
CA ILE A 223 7.58 -15.27 -0.26
C ILE A 223 6.90 -16.58 0.11
N THR A 224 5.65 -16.78 -0.31
CA THR A 224 4.82 -17.96 -0.01
C THR A 224 3.90 -18.28 -1.17
N GLN A 225 3.65 -19.56 -1.43
CA GLN A 225 2.67 -20.02 -2.44
C GLN A 225 1.28 -20.28 -1.85
N SER A 226 1.15 -20.20 -0.52
CA SER A 226 -0.14 -20.40 0.14
C SER A 226 -1.06 -19.19 -0.06
N ALA A 227 -2.15 -19.37 -0.80
CA ALA A 227 -3.18 -18.34 -1.00
C ALA A 227 -3.75 -17.83 0.34
N PHE A 228 -3.87 -18.70 1.35
CA PHE A 228 -4.31 -18.33 2.68
C PHE A 228 -3.35 -17.34 3.36
N ILE A 229 -2.05 -17.60 3.30
CA ILE A 229 -1.02 -16.70 3.87
C ILE A 229 -0.99 -15.39 3.11
N VAL A 230 -1.03 -15.43 1.76
CA VAL A 230 -1.07 -14.23 0.91
C VAL A 230 -2.28 -13.36 1.26
N PHE A 231 -3.47 -13.97 1.36
CA PHE A 231 -4.70 -13.24 1.68
C PHE A 231 -4.69 -12.66 3.10
N THR A 232 -4.29 -13.44 4.09
CA THR A 232 -4.24 -12.97 5.49
C THR A 232 -3.19 -11.88 5.70
N ALA A 233 -1.99 -12.00 5.11
CA ALA A 233 -0.97 -10.96 5.13
C ALA A 233 -1.48 -9.63 4.54
N ASN A 234 -2.16 -9.70 3.40
CA ASN A 234 -2.78 -8.56 2.75
C ASN A 234 -3.90 -7.94 3.60
N LEU A 235 -4.77 -8.76 4.18
CA LEU A 235 -5.85 -8.31 5.05
C LEU A 235 -5.32 -7.54 6.28
N PHE A 236 -4.29 -8.07 6.94
CA PHE A 236 -3.65 -7.39 8.07
C PHE A 236 -2.97 -6.07 7.66
N ALA A 237 -2.36 -6.00 6.48
CA ALA A 237 -1.76 -4.78 5.97
C ALA A 237 -2.81 -3.69 5.71
N LEU A 238 -3.97 -4.07 5.15
CA LEU A 238 -5.06 -3.14 4.86
C LEU A 238 -5.79 -2.65 6.12
N MET A 239 -5.90 -3.46 7.17
CA MET A 239 -6.60 -3.09 8.42
C MET A 239 -6.03 -1.83 9.07
N GLY A 240 -4.71 -1.61 9.06
CA GLY A 240 -4.06 -0.44 9.63
C GLY A 240 -3.95 0.78 8.71
N LEU A 241 -4.25 0.61 7.42
CA LEU A 241 -3.94 1.59 6.38
C LEU A 241 -4.64 2.94 6.59
N ARG A 242 -5.91 2.91 7.00
CA ARG A 242 -6.69 4.11 7.27
C ARG A 242 -6.11 4.96 8.40
N GLN A 243 -5.73 4.32 9.50
CA GLN A 243 -5.14 4.99 10.64
C GLN A 243 -3.78 5.58 10.30
N LEU A 244 -3.02 4.86 9.47
CA LEU A 244 -1.77 5.36 8.91
C LEU A 244 -1.98 6.59 8.04
N TYR A 245 -3.06 6.67 7.26
CA TYR A 245 -3.37 7.85 6.46
C TYR A 245 -3.43 9.13 7.32
N PHE A 246 -4.15 9.08 8.45
CA PHE A 246 -4.26 10.23 9.34
C PHE A 246 -3.01 10.48 10.17
N LEU A 247 -2.24 9.43 10.48
CA LEU A 247 -1.00 9.52 11.22
C LEU A 247 0.15 10.06 10.36
N LEU A 248 0.20 9.65 9.09
CA LEU A 248 1.30 9.94 8.18
C LEU A 248 1.04 11.17 7.30
N GLY A 249 -0.18 11.76 7.32
CA GLY A 249 -0.52 12.89 6.44
C GLY A 249 0.50 14.04 6.47
N ASP A 250 1.12 14.29 7.63
CA ASP A 250 2.20 15.28 7.79
C ASP A 250 3.61 14.63 7.80
N LEU A 251 3.70 13.30 7.84
CA LEU A 251 4.96 12.56 7.97
C LEU A 251 5.41 11.93 6.64
N LEU A 252 4.49 11.76 5.68
CA LEU A 252 4.81 11.15 4.38
C LEU A 252 5.91 11.92 3.63
N ASP A 253 5.87 13.25 3.71
CA ASP A 253 6.91 14.12 3.12
C ASP A 253 8.29 13.92 3.76
N ARG A 254 8.34 13.32 4.97
CA ARG A 254 9.58 13.05 5.70
C ARG A 254 10.17 11.66 5.41
N LEU A 255 9.42 10.75 4.78
CA LEU A 255 9.87 9.40 4.46
C LEU A 255 10.54 9.30 3.07
N ARG A 256 11.41 10.27 2.77
CA ARG A 256 12.03 10.48 1.46
C ARG A 256 12.75 9.26 0.87
N TYR A 257 13.34 8.40 1.70
CA TYR A 257 14.10 7.24 1.22
C TYR A 257 13.32 5.92 1.27
N LEU A 258 12.04 5.95 1.61
CA LEU A 258 11.22 4.74 1.72
C LEU A 258 11.10 4.02 0.37
N HIS A 259 10.95 4.77 -0.73
CA HIS A 259 10.86 4.21 -2.06
C HIS A 259 12.10 3.40 -2.48
N TYR A 260 13.31 3.79 -2.01
CA TYR A 260 14.52 2.99 -2.25
C TYR A 260 14.52 1.67 -1.48
N GLY A 261 13.99 1.68 -0.24
CA GLY A 261 13.80 0.47 0.54
C GLY A 261 12.84 -0.51 -0.14
N ILE A 262 11.72 0.00 -0.64
CA ILE A 262 10.72 -0.77 -1.38
C ILE A 262 11.33 -1.30 -2.69
N ALA A 263 12.01 -0.46 -3.46
CA ALA A 263 12.68 -0.88 -4.70
C ALA A 263 13.69 -2.02 -4.44
N PHE A 264 14.47 -1.93 -3.37
CA PHE A 264 15.41 -2.98 -2.99
C PHE A 264 14.69 -4.29 -2.63
N ILE A 265 13.58 -4.24 -1.88
CA ILE A 265 12.77 -5.41 -1.54
C ILE A 265 12.20 -6.06 -2.80
N LEU A 266 11.62 -5.27 -3.71
CA LEU A 266 11.07 -5.77 -4.97
C LEU A 266 12.15 -6.42 -5.84
N ALA A 267 13.34 -5.80 -5.95
CA ALA A 267 14.47 -6.38 -6.66
C ALA A 267 14.90 -7.72 -6.05
N PHE A 268 15.04 -7.77 -4.72
CA PHE A 268 15.40 -8.99 -4.00
C PHE A 268 14.37 -10.11 -4.19
N ILE A 269 13.08 -9.82 -4.05
CA ILE A 269 12.01 -10.80 -4.25
C ILE A 269 11.94 -11.21 -5.72
N GLY A 270 12.10 -10.28 -6.66
CA GLY A 270 12.13 -10.58 -8.09
C GLY A 270 13.25 -11.55 -8.46
N VAL A 271 14.47 -11.33 -7.94
CA VAL A 271 15.60 -12.26 -8.10
C VAL A 271 15.28 -13.60 -7.46
N LYS A 272 14.72 -13.63 -6.25
CA LYS A 272 14.32 -14.88 -5.57
C LYS A 272 13.34 -15.68 -6.42
N LEU A 273 12.33 -15.02 -7.02
CA LEU A 273 11.36 -15.68 -7.91
C LEU A 273 12.01 -16.28 -9.15
N VAL A 274 12.94 -15.56 -9.79
CA VAL A 274 13.69 -16.10 -10.94
C VAL A 274 14.51 -17.33 -10.53
N LEU A 275 15.21 -17.28 -9.39
CA LEU A 275 15.97 -18.42 -8.86
C LEU A 275 15.07 -19.61 -8.54
N HIS A 276 13.89 -19.35 -7.96
CA HIS A 276 12.88 -20.38 -7.71
C HIS A 276 12.37 -21.00 -9.03
N ALA A 277 12.05 -20.15 -10.03
CA ALA A 277 11.66 -20.62 -11.36
C ALA A 277 12.74 -21.49 -12.04
N MET A 278 14.03 -21.17 -11.81
CA MET A 278 15.14 -21.99 -12.29
C MET A 278 15.19 -23.36 -11.59
N HIS A 279 14.82 -23.42 -10.33
CA HIS A 279 14.80 -24.65 -9.52
C HIS A 279 13.67 -25.60 -9.93
N VAL A 280 12.48 -25.04 -10.28
CA VAL A 280 11.31 -25.81 -10.75
C VAL A 280 11.13 -25.77 -12.27
N ASN A 281 12.21 -25.54 -13.01
CA ASN A 281 12.15 -25.31 -14.46
C ASN A 281 11.55 -26.48 -15.22
N GLU A 282 10.54 -26.18 -16.05
CA GLU A 282 9.87 -27.12 -16.96
C GLU A 282 9.94 -26.66 -18.43
N LEU A 283 10.54 -25.47 -18.68
CA LEU A 283 10.60 -24.89 -20.02
C LEU A 283 11.63 -25.62 -20.91
N PRO A 284 11.22 -26.26 -22.03
CA PRO A 284 12.10 -27.07 -22.82
C PRO A 284 13.30 -26.31 -23.42
N PHE A 285 13.14 -25.00 -23.65
CA PHE A 285 14.20 -24.15 -24.22
C PHE A 285 15.17 -23.61 -23.16
N ILE A 286 14.88 -23.79 -21.85
CA ILE A 286 15.77 -23.49 -20.73
C ILE A 286 16.26 -24.82 -20.15
N ASN A 287 17.56 -25.12 -20.28
CA ASN A 287 18.20 -26.34 -19.77
C ASN A 287 17.46 -27.65 -20.16
N GLY A 288 16.79 -27.66 -21.35
CA GLY A 288 16.03 -28.82 -21.81
C GLY A 288 14.84 -29.22 -20.93
N GLY A 289 14.26 -28.28 -20.16
CA GLY A 289 13.16 -28.56 -19.24
C GLY A 289 13.59 -29.20 -17.91
N GLN A 290 14.91 -29.24 -17.64
CA GLN A 290 15.43 -29.80 -16.40
C GLN A 290 15.68 -28.70 -15.36
N PRO A 291 15.53 -28.99 -14.09
CA PRO A 291 15.91 -28.09 -12.99
C PRO A 291 17.36 -27.63 -13.10
N ILE A 292 17.62 -26.38 -12.75
CA ILE A 292 18.96 -25.77 -12.79
C ILE A 292 19.59 -25.89 -11.40
N ALA A 293 20.40 -26.94 -11.21
CA ALA A 293 20.93 -27.34 -9.91
C ALA A 293 21.87 -26.34 -9.22
N TRP A 294 22.45 -25.37 -9.94
CA TRP A 294 23.33 -24.35 -9.34
C TRP A 294 22.58 -23.17 -8.76
N ALA A 295 21.28 -23.00 -9.08
CA ALA A 295 20.48 -21.91 -8.56
C ALA A 295 20.28 -22.05 -7.04
N PRO A 296 20.68 -21.06 -6.22
CA PRO A 296 20.53 -21.15 -4.78
C PRO A 296 19.06 -20.97 -4.37
N GLU A 297 18.60 -21.76 -3.42
CA GLU A 297 17.32 -21.50 -2.75
C GLU A 297 17.48 -20.47 -1.63
N ILE A 298 16.70 -19.40 -1.72
CA ILE A 298 16.67 -18.34 -0.70
C ILE A 298 15.62 -18.70 0.34
N SER A 299 16.07 -18.99 1.57
CA SER A 299 15.16 -19.35 2.67
C SER A 299 14.24 -18.20 3.07
N THR A 300 13.09 -18.53 3.62
CA THR A 300 12.12 -17.58 4.16
C THR A 300 12.73 -16.69 5.23
N TRP A 301 13.55 -17.26 6.12
CA TRP A 301 14.23 -16.51 7.18
C TRP A 301 15.21 -15.47 6.64
N LEU A 302 15.96 -15.79 5.59
CA LEU A 302 16.83 -14.82 4.95
C LEU A 302 16.00 -13.69 4.29
N SER A 303 14.89 -14.04 3.65
CA SER A 303 13.97 -13.05 3.06
C SER A 303 13.42 -12.10 4.15
N LEU A 304 12.98 -12.63 5.28
CA LEU A 304 12.49 -11.83 6.42
C LEU A 304 13.56 -10.87 6.94
N VAL A 305 14.79 -11.35 7.16
CA VAL A 305 15.91 -10.51 7.62
C VAL A 305 16.20 -9.39 6.62
N VAL A 306 16.26 -9.70 5.33
CA VAL A 306 16.51 -8.71 4.27
C VAL A 306 15.41 -7.64 4.24
N ILE A 307 14.13 -8.05 4.32
CA ILE A 307 12.97 -7.12 4.32
C ILE A 307 13.05 -6.19 5.54
N VAL A 308 13.25 -6.74 6.75
CA VAL A 308 13.33 -5.95 7.99
C VAL A 308 14.51 -4.98 7.96
N LEU A 309 15.67 -5.41 7.49
CA LEU A 309 16.85 -4.56 7.36
C LEU A 309 16.65 -3.45 6.33
N ALA A 310 16.12 -3.76 5.15
CA ALA A 310 15.86 -2.78 4.10
C ALA A 310 14.90 -1.68 4.59
N MET A 311 13.78 -2.09 5.22
CA MET A 311 12.81 -1.15 5.79
C MET A 311 13.38 -0.34 6.94
N GLY A 312 14.10 -0.98 7.84
CA GLY A 312 14.76 -0.30 8.97
C GLY A 312 15.75 0.76 8.52
N VAL A 313 16.64 0.41 7.57
CA VAL A 313 17.62 1.35 7.00
C VAL A 313 16.93 2.51 6.27
N ALA A 314 15.94 2.23 5.41
CA ALA A 314 15.21 3.26 4.68
C ALA A 314 14.48 4.24 5.62
N THR A 315 13.83 3.71 6.66
CA THR A 315 13.12 4.52 7.67
C THR A 315 14.09 5.37 8.47
N ILE A 316 15.17 4.78 9.01
CA ILE A 316 16.19 5.52 9.79
C ILE A 316 16.86 6.59 8.94
N ALA A 317 17.23 6.27 7.69
CA ALA A 317 17.83 7.26 6.77
C ALA A 317 16.86 8.43 6.51
N SER A 318 15.56 8.15 6.31
CA SER A 318 14.53 9.17 6.12
C SER A 318 14.39 10.08 7.34
N LEU A 319 14.32 9.50 8.54
CA LEU A 319 14.21 10.27 9.79
C LEU A 319 15.45 11.13 10.07
N ILE A 320 16.66 10.62 9.77
CA ILE A 320 17.90 11.39 9.91
C ILE A 320 17.91 12.56 8.91
N ALA A 321 17.50 12.35 7.66
CA ALA A 321 17.43 13.42 6.66
C ALA A 321 16.43 14.50 7.10
N ALA A 322 15.22 14.12 7.49
CA ALA A 322 14.20 15.05 7.98
C ALA A 322 14.67 15.85 9.21
N SER A 323 15.40 15.22 10.15
CA SER A 323 15.94 15.90 11.33
C SER A 323 17.07 16.88 11.00
N ARG A 324 17.86 16.60 9.95
CA ARG A 324 18.91 17.53 9.47
C ARG A 324 18.30 18.75 8.77
N GLU A 325 17.29 18.55 7.94
CA GLU A 325 16.56 19.63 7.25
C GLU A 325 15.90 20.56 8.27
N SER A 326 15.23 20.02 9.29
CA SER A 326 14.61 20.83 10.35
C SER A 326 15.61 21.62 11.20
N ARG A 327 16.84 21.12 11.36
CA ARG A 327 17.91 21.86 12.04
C ARG A 327 18.57 22.93 11.17
N ALA A 328 18.62 22.72 9.85
CA ALA A 328 19.17 23.69 8.90
C ALA A 328 18.20 24.87 8.64
N ALA A 329 16.89 24.64 8.80
CA ALA A 329 15.83 25.66 8.66
C ALA A 329 15.60 26.54 9.91
N SER A 330 16.37 26.38 10.99
CA SER A 330 16.33 27.23 12.21
C SER A 330 17.73 27.76 12.48
N PRO A 331 18.03 29.04 12.65
CA PRO A 331 17.34 30.26 13.07
C PRO A 331 17.68 31.55 12.29
N GLU A 332 18.16 31.52 11.06
CA GLU A 332 18.52 32.75 10.32
C GLU A 332 17.35 33.41 9.61
N ASP A 333 16.35 32.63 9.14
CA ASP A 333 15.17 33.21 8.45
C ASP A 333 14.18 33.90 9.40
N ALA A 334 14.12 33.47 10.66
CA ALA A 334 13.27 34.13 11.68
C ALA A 334 13.84 35.47 12.13
N ALA A 335 15.17 35.69 12.04
CA ALA A 335 15.80 36.92 12.37
C ALA A 335 15.68 38.00 11.26
N GLY A 336 15.62 37.54 9.99
CA GLY A 336 15.45 38.40 8.81
C GLY A 336 14.04 39.00 8.72
N ALA A 337 13.00 38.21 9.00
CA ALA A 337 11.58 38.65 8.94
C ALA A 337 11.23 39.69 10.03
N VAL A 338 11.86 39.63 11.21
CA VAL A 338 11.60 40.57 12.31
C VAL A 338 12.32 41.93 12.08
N VAL A 339 13.34 41.99 11.25
CA VAL A 339 14.04 43.22 10.92
C VAL A 339 13.34 44.04 9.84
N GLU A 340 12.62 43.36 8.92
CA GLU A 340 11.92 44.05 7.83
C GLU A 340 10.58 44.68 8.29
N GLU A 341 9.96 44.19 9.36
CA GLU A 341 8.71 44.76 9.91
C GLU A 341 8.93 45.99 10.80
N LYS A 342 10.18 46.30 11.20
CA LYS A 342 10.55 47.48 12.02
C LYS A 342 11.06 48.66 11.26
N GLY A 343 11.14 48.62 9.92
CA GLY A 343 11.84 49.61 9.10
C GLY A 343 10.99 50.66 8.39
N THR A 344 9.67 50.75 8.59
CA THR A 344 8.84 51.78 7.92
C THR A 344 8.31 52.78 8.96
N PRO A 345 8.85 53.98 9.08
CA PRO A 345 8.24 55.05 9.89
C PRO A 345 6.96 55.55 9.19
N PRO A 346 5.92 55.93 9.94
CA PRO A 346 4.70 56.46 9.34
C PRO A 346 4.99 57.84 8.72
N THR A 347 4.76 57.99 7.42
CA THR A 347 4.68 59.27 6.75
C THR A 347 3.44 60.00 7.28
N ILE A 348 3.75 61.05 8.05
CA ILE A 348 2.75 62.06 8.43
C ILE A 348 2.68 63.03 7.22
N ASP A 349 1.65 62.96 6.43
CA ASP A 349 1.26 64.07 5.56
C ASP A 349 0.04 64.74 6.17
N GLY A 350 0.30 65.90 6.78
CA GLY A 350 -0.68 66.89 7.13
C GLY A 350 -0.80 67.91 5.99
N VAL A 351 -2.01 68.40 5.87
CA VAL A 351 -2.64 69.61 5.34
C VAL A 351 -3.71 69.27 4.34
#